data_f67911c3aaa93edc41806e01c2be6b28
#
_entry.id   f67911c3aaa93edc41806e01c2be6b28
#
_cell.length_a   1.000
_cell.length_b   1.000
_cell.length_c   1.000
_cell.angle_alpha   90.00
_cell.angle_beta   90.00
_cell.angle_gamma   90.00
#
_symmetry.space_group_name_H-M   'P 1'
#
loop_
_entity.id
_entity.type
_entity.pdbx_description
1 polymer ?
#
loop_
_entity_poly.entity_id
_entity_poly.type
_entity_poly.pdbx_seq_one_letter_code
_entity_poly.pdbx_strand_id
1 'polypeptide(L)'
;GAASAKKDLQKQIPFLQGYQEIVLFFDNDDAGRQAVESASGILPSGRVKIARLENYKDASDALQANDADAIRKAIWDAKPYRPDGIVDGKSLYNLVTEPTTPCQWEYSYEGLNEKLHGIRYGELITITAGTGSGKTSFVRDLAAGLCERGETVGILELESNTKRTALGLMSAAVGKALHIGEQDEDELKTYFDSTLANWNVFLFDGFGSFDPDVIYNRIEYLASGLECRVIFLDHLSILLSGLDGDER
;
A
#
# COMPACT_ATOMS: atom_id res chain seq x y z
N GLY A 1 -20.63 26.25 -3.51
CA GLY A 1 -19.95 24.94 -3.36
C GLY A 1 -18.62 25.05 -2.61
N ALA A 2 -17.94 23.93 -2.36
CA ALA A 2 -16.71 23.83 -1.56
C ALA A 2 -15.58 24.82 -1.96
N ALA A 3 -15.38 24.99 -3.27
CA ALA A 3 -14.36 25.94 -3.80
C ALA A 3 -14.68 27.41 -3.47
N SER A 4 -15.96 27.79 -3.45
CA SER A 4 -16.40 29.13 -3.05
C SER A 4 -16.17 29.37 -1.56
N ALA A 5 -16.54 28.39 -0.71
CA ALA A 5 -16.34 28.47 0.73
C ALA A 5 -14.85 28.66 1.10
N LYS A 6 -13.94 27.91 0.48
CA LYS A 6 -12.49 28.07 0.67
C LYS A 6 -12.02 29.47 0.34
N LYS A 7 -12.43 30.02 -0.81
CA LYS A 7 -12.02 31.35 -1.28
C LYS A 7 -12.52 32.46 -0.35
N ASP A 8 -13.73 32.32 0.18
CA ASP A 8 -14.30 33.32 1.08
C ASP A 8 -13.68 33.23 2.49
N LEU A 9 -13.42 32.02 2.97
CA LEU A 9 -12.66 31.82 4.23
C LEU A 9 -11.23 32.38 4.15
N GLN A 10 -10.56 32.23 3.01
CA GLN A 10 -9.21 32.80 2.83
C GLN A 10 -9.16 34.31 3.07
N LYS A 11 -10.19 35.06 2.68
CA LYS A 11 -10.29 36.48 2.90
C LYS A 11 -10.49 36.85 4.38
N GLN A 12 -11.04 35.92 5.16
CA GLN A 12 -11.37 36.10 6.57
C GLN A 12 -10.31 35.54 7.54
N ILE A 13 -9.23 34.94 7.01
CA ILE A 13 -8.17 34.35 7.85
C ILE A 13 -7.66 35.34 8.93
N PRO A 14 -7.35 36.63 8.62
CA PRO A 14 -6.87 37.54 9.64
C PRO A 14 -7.87 37.75 10.80
N PHE A 15 -9.16 37.71 10.51
CA PHE A 15 -10.21 37.77 11.51
C PHE A 15 -10.32 36.50 12.31
N LEU A 16 -10.33 35.34 11.63
CA LEU A 16 -10.47 34.04 12.24
C LEU A 16 -9.29 33.62 13.12
N GLN A 17 -8.09 34.12 12.83
CA GLN A 17 -6.90 33.86 13.64
C GLN A 17 -7.01 34.40 15.09
N GLY A 18 -7.89 35.34 15.34
CA GLY A 18 -8.16 35.88 16.68
C GLY A 18 -8.97 34.94 17.58
N TYR A 19 -9.56 33.85 17.04
CA TYR A 19 -10.39 32.94 17.79
C TYR A 19 -9.63 31.67 18.21
N GLN A 20 -9.93 31.19 19.42
CA GLN A 20 -9.35 29.92 19.92
C GLN A 20 -9.99 28.71 19.31
N GLU A 21 -11.27 28.79 18.95
CA GLU A 21 -12.04 27.73 18.31
C GLU A 21 -12.80 28.27 17.11
N ILE A 22 -12.81 27.52 16.03
CA ILE A 22 -13.51 27.81 14.79
C ILE A 22 -14.38 26.59 14.49
N VAL A 23 -15.71 26.75 14.53
CA VAL A 23 -16.65 25.68 14.23
C VAL A 23 -17.08 25.76 12.77
N LEU A 24 -16.78 24.74 11.99
CA LEU A 24 -17.28 24.58 10.62
C LEU A 24 -18.57 23.77 10.66
N PHE A 25 -19.59 24.28 10.00
CA PHE A 25 -20.91 23.66 9.94
C PHE A 25 -21.38 23.66 8.49
N PHE A 26 -21.14 22.54 7.80
CA PHE A 26 -21.53 22.31 6.41
C PHE A 26 -22.58 21.19 6.33
N ASP A 27 -23.15 21.01 5.15
CA ASP A 27 -24.16 19.98 4.90
C ASP A 27 -23.58 18.56 5.15
N ASN A 28 -24.44 17.62 5.52
CA ASN A 28 -24.09 16.23 5.81
C ASN A 28 -24.02 15.37 4.53
N ASP A 29 -23.49 15.92 3.44
CA ASP A 29 -23.29 15.21 2.18
C ASP A 29 -21.82 15.22 1.74
N ASP A 30 -21.51 14.61 0.60
CA ASP A 30 -20.14 14.52 0.07
C ASP A 30 -19.56 15.90 -0.24
N ALA A 31 -20.38 16.83 -0.73
CA ALA A 31 -19.94 18.20 -1.01
C ALA A 31 -19.56 18.94 0.29
N GLY A 32 -20.35 18.73 1.35
CA GLY A 32 -20.06 19.28 2.68
C GLY A 32 -18.78 18.69 3.28
N ARG A 33 -18.53 17.39 3.11
CA ARG A 33 -17.25 16.74 3.52
C ARG A 33 -16.05 17.34 2.81
N GLN A 34 -16.11 17.50 1.50
CA GLN A 34 -15.06 18.15 0.71
C GLN A 34 -14.84 19.62 1.10
N ALA A 35 -15.92 20.33 1.45
CA ALA A 35 -15.86 21.71 1.93
C ALA A 35 -15.12 21.80 3.27
N VAL A 36 -15.41 20.87 4.20
CA VAL A 36 -14.71 20.75 5.48
C VAL A 36 -13.21 20.55 5.28
N GLU A 37 -12.82 19.58 4.47
CA GLU A 37 -11.42 19.25 4.19
C GLU A 37 -10.68 20.46 3.59
N SER A 38 -11.28 21.05 2.55
CA SER A 38 -10.73 22.23 1.87
C SER A 38 -10.61 23.46 2.76
N ALA A 39 -11.59 23.68 3.66
CA ALA A 39 -11.60 24.79 4.61
C ALA A 39 -10.61 24.56 5.75
N SER A 40 -10.54 23.34 6.29
CA SER A 40 -9.66 23.00 7.41
C SER A 40 -8.19 23.13 7.04
N GLY A 41 -7.82 22.84 5.77
CA GLY A 41 -6.44 22.96 5.28
C GLY A 41 -5.88 24.39 5.23
N ILE A 42 -6.72 25.41 5.33
CA ILE A 42 -6.31 26.83 5.31
C ILE A 42 -6.48 27.53 6.66
N LEU A 43 -7.12 26.89 7.63
CA LEU A 43 -7.37 27.41 8.97
C LEU A 43 -6.28 26.95 9.95
N PRO A 44 -6.09 27.65 11.08
CA PRO A 44 -5.10 27.26 12.08
C PRO A 44 -5.33 25.83 12.60
N SER A 45 -4.34 24.97 12.44
CA SER A 45 -4.41 23.59 12.89
C SER A 45 -4.72 23.49 14.39
N GLY A 46 -5.56 22.53 14.76
CA GLY A 46 -5.96 22.28 16.15
C GLY A 46 -7.05 23.22 16.70
N ARG A 47 -7.46 24.24 15.94
CA ARG A 47 -8.55 25.15 16.35
C ARG A 47 -9.88 24.88 15.66
N VAL A 48 -9.87 24.01 14.65
CA VAL A 48 -11.07 23.72 13.85
C VAL A 48 -11.87 22.60 14.51
N LYS A 49 -13.15 22.83 14.69
CA LYS A 49 -14.15 21.83 15.09
C LYS A 49 -15.22 21.69 14.01
N ILE A 50 -15.81 20.52 13.91
CA ILE A 50 -16.87 20.20 12.95
C ILE A 50 -18.18 19.96 13.69
N ALA A 51 -19.18 20.75 13.38
CA ALA A 51 -20.56 20.52 13.81
C ALA A 51 -21.28 19.65 12.78
N ARG A 52 -22.05 18.65 13.21
CA ARG A 52 -22.88 17.81 12.37
C ARG A 52 -24.25 17.59 13.01
N LEU A 53 -25.30 17.58 12.19
CA LEU A 53 -26.64 17.21 12.58
C LEU A 53 -26.81 15.70 12.40
N GLU A 54 -27.36 15.00 13.38
CA GLU A 54 -27.55 13.55 13.30
C GLU A 54 -28.77 13.18 12.42
N ASN A 55 -29.83 13.99 12.51
CA ASN A 55 -31.14 13.66 11.93
C ASN A 55 -31.54 14.54 10.73
N TYR A 56 -30.69 15.50 10.33
CA TYR A 56 -30.97 16.45 9.26
C TYR A 56 -29.79 16.54 8.30
N LYS A 57 -30.12 16.81 7.04
CA LYS A 57 -29.08 17.02 6.03
C LYS A 57 -28.31 18.32 6.26
N ASP A 58 -29.02 19.38 6.59
CA ASP A 58 -28.47 20.72 6.81
C ASP A 58 -29.26 21.49 7.89
N ALA A 59 -28.76 22.69 8.24
CA ALA A 59 -29.39 23.54 9.22
C ALA A 59 -30.74 24.07 8.77
N SER A 60 -30.99 24.19 7.46
CA SER A 60 -32.28 24.63 6.92
C SER A 60 -33.38 23.60 7.16
N ASP A 61 -33.06 22.32 6.95
CA ASP A 61 -33.99 21.22 7.24
C ASP A 61 -34.38 21.19 8.73
N ALA A 62 -33.39 21.38 9.63
CA ALA A 62 -33.66 21.43 11.06
C ALA A 62 -34.55 22.62 11.45
N LEU A 63 -34.33 23.80 10.85
CA LEU A 63 -35.17 24.97 11.08
C LEU A 63 -36.59 24.78 10.54
N GLN A 64 -36.78 24.18 9.38
CA GLN A 64 -38.10 23.85 8.82
C GLN A 64 -38.86 22.88 9.70
N ALA A 65 -38.13 21.97 10.39
CA ALA A 65 -38.72 21.07 11.38
C ALA A 65 -38.96 21.73 12.76
N ASN A 66 -38.73 23.04 12.90
CA ASN A 66 -38.75 23.78 14.17
C ASN A 66 -37.82 23.25 15.25
N ASP A 67 -36.71 22.58 14.87
CA ASP A 67 -35.72 22.02 15.79
C ASP A 67 -34.43 22.86 15.84
N ALA A 68 -34.55 24.09 16.27
CA ALA A 68 -33.39 24.97 16.49
C ALA A 68 -32.47 24.48 17.61
N ASP A 69 -32.97 23.63 18.50
CA ASP A 69 -32.16 23.04 19.57
C ASP A 69 -31.14 22.02 19.03
N ALA A 70 -31.49 21.27 18.00
CA ALA A 70 -30.56 20.38 17.30
C ALA A 70 -29.36 21.15 16.75
N ILE A 71 -29.58 22.34 16.16
CA ILE A 71 -28.51 23.20 15.62
C ILE A 71 -27.60 23.68 16.76
N ARG A 72 -28.17 24.20 17.85
CA ARG A 72 -27.39 24.64 19.01
C ARG A 72 -26.56 23.52 19.58
N LYS A 73 -27.17 22.34 19.76
CA LYS A 73 -26.49 21.15 20.25
C LYS A 73 -25.34 20.74 19.33
N ALA A 74 -25.55 20.70 18.02
CA ALA A 74 -24.52 20.34 17.05
C ALA A 74 -23.29 21.26 17.13
N ILE A 75 -23.50 22.59 17.36
CA ILE A 75 -22.43 23.55 17.52
C ILE A 75 -21.68 23.33 18.85
N TRP A 76 -22.40 23.13 19.97
CA TRP A 76 -21.78 22.89 21.28
C TRP A 76 -21.03 21.55 21.34
N ASP A 77 -21.55 20.52 20.70
CA ASP A 77 -20.99 19.17 20.66
C ASP A 77 -19.99 18.99 19.49
N ALA A 78 -19.60 20.08 18.82
CA ALA A 78 -18.69 20.07 17.67
C ALA A 78 -17.36 19.38 18.03
N LYS A 79 -16.98 18.39 17.21
CA LYS A 79 -15.78 17.57 17.43
C LYS A 79 -14.56 18.21 16.76
N PRO A 80 -13.36 18.14 17.39
CA PRO A 80 -12.14 18.59 16.75
C PRO A 80 -11.98 17.97 15.35
N TYR A 81 -11.65 18.79 14.36
CA TYR A 81 -11.28 18.30 13.04
C TYR A 81 -9.97 17.54 13.14
N ARG A 82 -9.97 16.34 12.58
CA ARG A 82 -8.77 15.54 12.40
C ARG A 82 -8.68 15.19 10.92
N PRO A 83 -7.54 15.46 10.26
CA PRO A 83 -7.32 15.00 8.89
C PRO A 83 -7.50 13.49 8.78
N ASP A 84 -7.90 13.01 7.63
CA ASP A 84 -8.01 11.57 7.37
C ASP A 84 -6.68 10.86 7.67
N GLY A 85 -6.80 9.67 8.22
CA GLY A 85 -5.63 8.88 8.66
C GLY A 85 -5.13 9.17 10.09
N ILE A 86 -5.65 10.22 10.80
CA ILE A 86 -5.32 10.48 12.20
C ILE A 86 -6.42 9.96 13.11
N VAL A 87 -6.14 8.89 13.85
CA VAL A 87 -7.08 8.22 14.75
C VAL A 87 -6.70 8.46 16.21
N ASP A 88 -7.69 8.68 17.06
CA ASP A 88 -7.47 8.80 18.52
C ASP A 88 -7.22 7.42 19.14
N GLY A 89 -6.10 7.25 19.83
CA GLY A 89 -5.76 6.01 20.51
C GLY A 89 -6.86 5.49 21.44
N LYS A 90 -7.64 6.38 22.06
CA LYS A 90 -8.76 5.99 22.92
C LYS A 90 -9.92 5.30 22.19
N SER A 91 -10.06 5.56 20.85
CA SER A 91 -11.10 4.95 20.01
C SER A 91 -10.68 3.61 19.41
N LEU A 92 -9.43 3.17 19.62
CA LEU A 92 -8.87 1.97 18.99
C LEU A 92 -9.20 0.65 19.71
N TYR A 93 -9.94 0.67 20.83
CA TYR A 93 -10.20 -0.53 21.59
C TYR A 93 -10.74 -1.70 20.74
N ASN A 94 -11.75 -1.44 19.93
CA ASN A 94 -12.33 -2.48 19.08
C ASN A 94 -11.32 -2.99 18.04
N LEU A 95 -10.53 -2.08 17.46
CA LEU A 95 -9.51 -2.44 16.45
C LEU A 95 -8.40 -3.31 17.05
N VAL A 96 -7.92 -2.99 18.25
CA VAL A 96 -6.85 -3.77 18.89
C VAL A 96 -7.31 -5.12 19.45
N THR A 97 -8.63 -5.29 19.59
CA THR A 97 -9.23 -6.57 20.02
C THR A 97 -9.65 -7.45 18.85
N GLU A 98 -9.57 -6.94 17.60
CA GLU A 98 -9.78 -7.77 16.42
C GLU A 98 -8.71 -8.85 16.31
N PRO A 99 -9.06 -10.06 15.85
CA PRO A 99 -8.08 -11.11 15.63
C PRO A 99 -7.02 -10.65 14.61
N THR A 100 -5.76 -10.94 14.91
CA THR A 100 -4.67 -10.66 13.94
C THR A 100 -4.83 -11.53 12.69
N THR A 101 -4.47 -10.98 11.54
CA THR A 101 -4.46 -11.75 10.27
C THR A 101 -3.59 -12.99 10.43
N PRO A 102 -4.12 -14.19 10.17
CA PRO A 102 -3.35 -15.42 10.29
C PRO A 102 -2.21 -15.45 9.28
N CYS A 103 -1.14 -16.16 9.61
CA CYS A 103 -0.07 -16.48 8.68
C CYS A 103 -0.61 -17.29 7.50
N GLN A 104 -0.28 -16.89 6.26
CA GLN A 104 -0.60 -17.63 5.05
C GLN A 104 0.51 -18.60 4.68
N TRP A 105 1.78 -18.16 4.80
CA TRP A 105 2.94 -18.97 4.42
C TRP A 105 4.05 -18.86 5.45
N GLU A 106 4.74 -19.96 5.62
CA GLU A 106 5.98 -20.00 6.38
C GLU A 106 7.17 -19.80 5.45
N TYR A 107 8.20 -19.15 5.97
CA TYR A 107 9.52 -19.12 5.31
C TYR A 107 10.12 -20.54 5.28
N SER A 108 10.97 -20.83 4.29
CA SER A 108 11.77 -22.05 4.26
C SER A 108 12.79 -22.16 5.41
N TYR A 109 12.93 -21.10 6.20
CA TYR A 109 13.89 -20.96 7.29
C TYR A 109 13.20 -20.85 8.63
N GLU A 110 13.33 -21.87 9.49
CA GLU A 110 12.69 -21.94 10.81
C GLU A 110 12.98 -20.72 11.67
N GLY A 111 14.25 -20.27 11.73
CA GLY A 111 14.64 -19.08 12.51
C GLY A 111 13.98 -17.77 12.05
N LEU A 112 13.51 -17.68 10.80
CA LEU A 112 12.67 -16.55 10.36
C LEU A 112 11.24 -16.70 10.86
N ASN A 113 10.69 -17.90 10.83
CA ASN A 113 9.34 -18.17 11.33
C ASN A 113 9.21 -17.90 12.82
N GLU A 114 10.23 -18.27 13.62
CA GLU A 114 10.29 -17.95 15.05
C GLU A 114 10.23 -16.44 15.34
N LYS A 115 10.85 -15.61 14.47
CA LYS A 115 10.97 -14.18 14.68
C LYS A 115 9.86 -13.36 14.01
N LEU A 116 9.45 -13.75 12.81
CA LEU A 116 8.52 -13.00 11.95
C LEU A 116 7.11 -13.60 11.95
N HIS A 117 6.95 -14.81 12.48
CA HIS A 117 5.67 -15.54 12.54
C HIS A 117 5.04 -15.75 11.15
N GLY A 118 5.88 -16.00 10.14
CA GLY A 118 5.47 -16.25 8.74
C GLY A 118 5.13 -14.98 7.96
N ILE A 119 4.50 -15.18 6.80
CA ILE A 119 4.16 -14.15 5.81
C ILE A 119 2.64 -13.99 5.75
N ARG A 120 2.15 -12.76 5.64
CA ARG A 120 0.72 -12.42 5.58
C ARG A 120 0.39 -11.59 4.36
N TYR A 121 -0.86 -11.67 3.91
CA TYR A 121 -1.37 -10.74 2.91
C TYR A 121 -1.32 -9.29 3.41
N GLY A 122 -1.02 -8.37 2.49
CA GLY A 122 -0.96 -6.95 2.76
C GLY A 122 0.34 -6.50 3.44
N GLU A 123 1.31 -7.40 3.63
CA GLU A 123 2.64 -7.04 4.15
C GLU A 123 3.59 -6.63 3.03
N LEU A 124 4.37 -5.58 3.29
CA LEU A 124 5.53 -5.20 2.50
C LEU A 124 6.80 -5.68 3.23
N ILE A 125 7.49 -6.65 2.65
CA ILE A 125 8.72 -7.22 3.22
C ILE A 125 9.92 -6.65 2.47
N THR A 126 10.78 -5.93 3.17
CA THR A 126 12.02 -5.38 2.61
C THR A 126 13.21 -6.21 3.06
N ILE A 127 13.96 -6.75 2.09
CA ILE A 127 15.18 -7.53 2.31
C ILE A 127 16.38 -6.66 1.95
N THR A 128 17.24 -6.40 2.90
CA THR A 128 18.47 -5.62 2.68
C THR A 128 19.69 -6.42 3.12
N ALA A 129 20.75 -6.34 2.31
CA ALA A 129 22.03 -6.97 2.62
C ALA A 129 23.14 -6.41 1.70
N GLY A 130 24.38 -6.60 2.04
CA GLY A 130 25.54 -6.21 1.21
C GLY A 130 25.54 -6.90 -0.16
N THR A 131 26.30 -6.35 -1.10
CA THR A 131 26.51 -6.96 -2.41
C THR A 131 27.15 -8.35 -2.27
N GLY A 132 26.67 -9.33 -3.02
CA GLY A 132 27.17 -10.71 -2.99
C GLY A 132 26.75 -11.54 -1.78
N SER A 133 25.89 -11.02 -0.88
CA SER A 133 25.44 -11.74 0.32
C SER A 133 24.33 -12.76 0.08
N GLY A 134 23.85 -12.92 -1.16
CA GLY A 134 22.84 -13.93 -1.52
C GLY A 134 21.39 -13.43 -1.51
N LYS A 135 21.12 -12.10 -1.55
CA LYS A 135 19.75 -11.57 -1.61
C LYS A 135 18.89 -12.23 -2.69
N THR A 136 19.37 -12.21 -3.93
CA THR A 136 18.66 -12.79 -5.08
C THR A 136 18.45 -14.30 -4.92
N SER A 137 19.43 -15.02 -4.34
CA SER A 137 19.29 -16.45 -4.06
C SER A 137 18.20 -16.71 -3.01
N PHE A 138 18.15 -15.91 -1.96
CA PHE A 138 17.10 -15.98 -0.94
C PHE A 138 15.71 -15.68 -1.52
N VAL A 139 15.60 -14.64 -2.37
CA VAL A 139 14.35 -14.29 -3.06
C VAL A 139 13.87 -15.43 -3.96
N ARG A 140 14.78 -16.06 -4.73
CA ARG A 140 14.46 -17.20 -5.60
C ARG A 140 14.05 -18.43 -4.82
N ASP A 141 14.72 -18.72 -3.70
CA ASP A 141 14.35 -19.82 -2.80
C ASP A 141 12.94 -19.64 -2.22
N LEU A 142 12.66 -18.43 -1.73
CA LEU A 142 11.34 -18.10 -1.21
C LEU A 142 10.25 -18.17 -2.31
N ALA A 143 10.54 -17.64 -3.50
CA ALA A 143 9.62 -17.68 -4.63
C ALA A 143 9.34 -19.13 -5.11
N ALA A 144 10.37 -19.95 -5.23
CA ALA A 144 10.23 -21.36 -5.58
C ALA A 144 9.36 -22.12 -4.55
N GLY A 145 9.64 -21.94 -3.25
CA GLY A 145 8.85 -22.56 -2.19
C GLY A 145 7.38 -22.14 -2.17
N LEU A 146 7.06 -20.89 -2.56
CA LEU A 146 5.68 -20.44 -2.72
C LEU A 146 5.01 -21.08 -3.96
N CYS A 147 5.73 -21.16 -5.08
CA CYS A 147 5.24 -21.83 -6.29
C CYS A 147 4.95 -23.32 -6.06
N GLU A 148 5.81 -24.01 -5.31
CA GLU A 148 5.62 -25.42 -4.93
C GLU A 148 4.35 -25.63 -4.09
N ARG A 149 3.94 -24.64 -3.33
CA ARG A 149 2.69 -24.65 -2.56
C ARG A 149 1.47 -24.25 -3.37
N GLY A 150 1.64 -23.99 -4.68
CA GLY A 150 0.55 -23.67 -5.62
C GLY A 150 0.18 -22.18 -5.66
N GLU A 151 1.00 -21.30 -5.08
CA GLU A 151 0.75 -19.86 -5.12
C GLU A 151 1.05 -19.27 -6.50
N THR A 152 0.28 -18.23 -6.86
CA THR A 152 0.55 -17.44 -8.06
C THR A 152 1.55 -16.33 -7.71
N VAL A 153 2.73 -16.37 -8.34
CA VAL A 153 3.87 -15.53 -8.01
C VAL A 153 4.29 -14.66 -9.18
N GLY A 154 4.45 -13.36 -8.96
CA GLY A 154 5.04 -12.42 -9.92
C GLY A 154 6.49 -12.09 -9.56
N ILE A 155 7.39 -12.03 -10.53
CA ILE A 155 8.81 -11.72 -10.29
C ILE A 155 9.29 -10.67 -11.29
N LEU A 156 9.76 -9.53 -10.75
CA LEU A 156 10.43 -8.46 -11.48
C LEU A 156 11.90 -8.44 -11.02
N GLU A 157 12.76 -9.16 -11.71
CA GLU A 157 14.21 -9.18 -11.44
C GLU A 157 14.93 -8.30 -12.47
N LEU A 158 15.25 -7.06 -12.09
CA LEU A 158 15.74 -6.03 -13.01
C LEU A 158 17.23 -6.15 -13.35
N GLU A 159 17.97 -6.94 -12.59
CA GLU A 159 19.41 -7.19 -12.81
C GLU A 159 19.69 -8.44 -13.67
N SER A 160 18.71 -9.27 -13.92
CA SER A 160 18.90 -10.54 -14.61
C SER A 160 17.97 -10.64 -15.81
N ASN A 161 18.41 -11.31 -16.86
CA ASN A 161 17.51 -11.67 -17.95
C ASN A 161 16.59 -12.82 -17.53
N THR A 162 15.46 -12.95 -18.21
CA THR A 162 14.41 -13.94 -17.91
C THR A 162 14.92 -15.38 -17.87
N LYS A 163 15.87 -15.73 -18.78
CA LYS A 163 16.49 -17.06 -18.78
C LYS A 163 17.25 -17.34 -17.46
N ARG A 164 18.03 -16.37 -16.98
CA ARG A 164 18.81 -16.51 -15.74
C ARG A 164 17.91 -16.57 -14.51
N THR A 165 16.83 -15.80 -14.50
CA THR A 165 15.82 -15.86 -13.44
C THR A 165 15.13 -17.22 -13.42
N ALA A 166 14.69 -17.72 -14.58
CA ALA A 166 14.08 -19.04 -14.72
C ALA A 166 15.00 -20.18 -14.24
N LEU A 167 16.25 -20.19 -14.73
CA LEU A 167 17.24 -21.20 -14.26
C LEU A 167 17.55 -21.07 -12.76
N GLY A 168 17.51 -19.85 -12.22
CA GLY A 168 17.71 -19.61 -10.80
C GLY A 168 16.58 -20.15 -9.93
N LEU A 169 15.33 -19.98 -10.37
CA LEU A 169 14.15 -20.56 -9.71
C LEU A 169 14.16 -22.10 -9.73
N MET A 170 14.44 -22.67 -10.91
CA MET A 170 14.59 -24.13 -11.03
C MET A 170 15.74 -24.62 -10.13
N SER A 171 16.88 -23.90 -10.10
CA SER A 171 18.03 -24.25 -9.25
C SER A 171 17.66 -24.28 -7.76
N ALA A 172 16.84 -23.32 -7.30
CA ALA A 172 16.40 -23.27 -5.91
C ALA A 172 15.53 -24.51 -5.56
N ALA A 173 14.62 -24.88 -6.44
CA ALA A 173 13.73 -26.01 -6.23
C ALA A 173 14.46 -27.37 -6.25
N VAL A 174 15.39 -27.56 -7.22
CA VAL A 174 16.06 -28.87 -7.39
C VAL A 174 17.37 -28.99 -6.62
N GLY A 175 17.81 -27.92 -5.97
CA GLY A 175 19.06 -27.93 -5.19
C GLY A 175 20.33 -28.07 -6.04
N LYS A 176 20.28 -27.77 -7.37
CA LYS A 176 21.39 -27.88 -8.31
C LYS A 176 21.62 -26.56 -9.03
N ALA A 177 22.87 -26.12 -9.18
CA ALA A 177 23.22 -24.86 -9.86
C ALA A 177 23.10 -24.98 -11.37
N LEU A 178 21.90 -24.80 -11.92
CA LEU A 178 21.59 -24.94 -13.35
C LEU A 178 22.08 -23.76 -14.20
N HIS A 179 22.46 -22.66 -13.58
CA HIS A 179 22.97 -21.46 -14.25
C HIS A 179 24.49 -21.46 -14.43
N ILE A 180 25.18 -22.52 -14.01
CA ILE A 180 26.65 -22.67 -14.08
C ILE A 180 27.00 -23.87 -14.96
N GLY A 181 27.90 -23.65 -15.94
CA GLY A 181 28.38 -24.69 -16.83
C GLY A 181 27.36 -25.09 -17.90
N GLU A 182 27.75 -26.09 -18.69
CA GLU A 182 26.86 -26.73 -19.67
C GLU A 182 25.94 -27.70 -18.92
N GLN A 183 24.67 -27.67 -19.26
CA GLN A 183 23.66 -28.57 -18.71
C GLN A 183 23.15 -29.50 -19.82
N ASP A 184 22.88 -30.74 -19.49
CA ASP A 184 22.26 -31.68 -20.37
C ASP A 184 20.81 -31.26 -20.68
N GLU A 185 20.41 -31.29 -21.94
CA GLU A 185 19.11 -30.80 -22.40
C GLU A 185 17.96 -31.63 -21.85
N ASP A 186 18.12 -32.97 -21.82
CA ASP A 186 17.08 -33.87 -21.31
C ASP A 186 16.92 -33.72 -19.79
N GLU A 187 18.03 -33.48 -19.08
CA GLU A 187 18.01 -33.19 -17.65
C GLU A 187 17.32 -31.84 -17.38
N LEU A 188 17.66 -30.79 -18.14
CA LEU A 188 16.99 -29.50 -18.04
C LEU A 188 15.49 -29.61 -18.32
N LYS A 189 15.12 -30.41 -19.32
CA LYS A 189 13.70 -30.63 -19.62
C LYS A 189 12.99 -31.27 -18.45
N THR A 190 13.58 -32.29 -17.83
CA THR A 190 13.02 -32.95 -16.64
C THR A 190 12.80 -31.96 -15.50
N TYR A 191 13.77 -31.09 -15.23
CA TYR A 191 13.64 -30.05 -14.19
C TYR A 191 12.58 -29.01 -14.57
N PHE A 192 12.52 -28.59 -15.83
CA PHE A 192 11.50 -27.67 -16.30
C PHE A 192 10.09 -28.25 -16.13
N ASP A 193 9.90 -29.52 -16.55
CA ASP A 193 8.62 -30.20 -16.46
C ASP A 193 8.17 -30.42 -14.99
N SER A 194 9.13 -30.59 -14.06
CA SER A 194 8.82 -30.72 -12.63
C SER A 194 8.64 -29.39 -11.87
N THR A 195 8.99 -28.25 -12.47
CA THR A 195 8.96 -26.92 -11.83
C THR A 195 8.14 -25.94 -12.66
N LEU A 196 8.78 -25.10 -13.47
CA LEU A 196 8.17 -23.96 -14.18
C LEU A 196 6.94 -24.35 -15.03
N ALA A 197 6.92 -25.55 -15.61
CA ALA A 197 5.79 -26.03 -16.40
C ALA A 197 4.50 -26.24 -15.56
N ASN A 198 4.66 -26.43 -14.25
CA ASN A 198 3.55 -26.71 -13.32
C ASN A 198 3.27 -25.55 -12.36
N TRP A 199 4.12 -24.51 -12.33
CA TRP A 199 3.97 -23.39 -11.43
C TRP A 199 3.18 -22.25 -12.05
N ASN A 200 2.39 -21.56 -11.25
CA ASN A 200 1.75 -20.30 -11.61
C ASN A 200 2.70 -19.13 -11.36
N VAL A 201 3.77 -19.03 -12.16
CA VAL A 201 4.79 -18.01 -12.02
C VAL A 201 4.87 -17.13 -13.26
N PHE A 202 4.95 -15.81 -13.06
CA PHE A 202 5.06 -14.82 -14.12
C PHE A 202 6.33 -14.00 -13.92
N LEU A 203 7.16 -13.96 -14.95
CA LEU A 203 8.43 -13.25 -14.95
C LEU A 203 8.31 -11.99 -15.80
N PHE A 204 8.79 -10.87 -15.31
CA PHE A 204 8.93 -9.66 -16.09
C PHE A 204 10.14 -9.81 -17.03
N ASP A 205 9.89 -9.74 -18.34
CA ASP A 205 10.95 -9.76 -19.35
C ASP A 205 11.44 -8.32 -19.61
N GLY A 206 12.24 -7.81 -18.70
CA GLY A 206 12.85 -6.50 -18.76
C GLY A 206 14.15 -6.46 -17.99
N PHE A 207 15.15 -5.78 -18.54
CA PHE A 207 16.48 -5.69 -17.98
C PHE A 207 16.97 -4.24 -17.98
N GLY A 208 17.52 -3.78 -16.85
CA GLY A 208 18.09 -2.45 -16.72
C GLY A 208 17.20 -1.46 -15.97
N SER A 209 17.43 -0.16 -16.21
CA SER A 209 16.67 0.92 -15.58
C SER A 209 15.34 1.15 -16.29
N PHE A 210 14.29 1.30 -15.51
CA PHE A 210 12.94 1.58 -16.00
C PHE A 210 12.39 2.82 -15.29
N ASP A 211 11.48 3.52 -15.98
CA ASP A 211 10.61 4.51 -15.34
C ASP A 211 9.78 3.82 -14.24
N PRO A 212 9.72 4.37 -13.02
CA PRO A 212 8.91 3.85 -11.94
C PRO A 212 7.46 3.57 -12.32
N ASP A 213 6.83 4.42 -13.14
CA ASP A 213 5.45 4.24 -13.59
C ASP A 213 5.27 2.97 -14.43
N VAL A 214 6.28 2.62 -15.24
CA VAL A 214 6.26 1.34 -15.99
C VAL A 214 6.25 0.15 -15.04
N ILE A 215 7.07 0.18 -14.00
CA ILE A 215 7.15 -0.91 -13.00
C ILE A 215 5.86 -0.96 -12.17
N TYR A 216 5.31 0.16 -11.74
CA TYR A 216 4.01 0.22 -11.06
C TYR A 216 2.90 -0.42 -11.88
N ASN A 217 2.79 -0.06 -13.16
CA ASN A 217 1.80 -0.64 -14.07
C ASN A 217 1.97 -2.17 -14.23
N ARG A 218 3.23 -2.68 -14.20
CA ARG A 218 3.49 -4.12 -14.26
C ARG A 218 3.10 -4.82 -12.96
N ILE A 219 3.41 -4.23 -11.82
CA ILE A 219 2.99 -4.73 -10.50
C ILE A 219 1.45 -4.77 -10.42
N GLU A 220 0.77 -3.71 -10.83
CA GLU A 220 -0.69 -3.66 -10.87
C GLU A 220 -1.29 -4.75 -11.78
N TYR A 221 -0.71 -4.96 -12.96
CA TYR A 221 -1.15 -6.02 -13.86
C TYR A 221 -0.90 -7.42 -13.28
N LEU A 222 0.25 -7.67 -12.66
CA LEU A 222 0.52 -8.93 -11.98
C LEU A 222 -0.49 -9.19 -10.85
N ALA A 223 -0.76 -8.17 -10.02
CA ALA A 223 -1.67 -8.29 -8.88
C ALA A 223 -3.13 -8.46 -9.31
N SER A 224 -3.62 -7.58 -10.21
CA SER A 224 -5.05 -7.49 -10.54
C SER A 224 -5.43 -8.29 -11.78
N GLY A 225 -4.53 -8.38 -12.77
CA GLY A 225 -4.78 -9.07 -14.04
C GLY A 225 -4.43 -10.56 -14.02
N LEU A 226 -3.37 -10.93 -13.29
CA LEU A 226 -2.88 -12.30 -13.18
C LEU A 226 -3.06 -12.91 -11.80
N GLU A 227 -3.69 -12.16 -10.88
CA GLU A 227 -4.00 -12.59 -9.51
C GLU A 227 -2.76 -13.08 -8.72
N CYS A 228 -1.59 -12.48 -9.01
CA CYS A 228 -0.39 -12.78 -8.25
C CYS A 228 -0.54 -12.31 -6.81
N ARG A 229 -0.52 -13.25 -5.87
CA ARG A 229 -0.68 -12.96 -4.45
C ARG A 229 0.61 -12.53 -3.78
N VAL A 230 1.74 -12.93 -4.34
CA VAL A 230 3.08 -12.50 -3.93
C VAL A 230 3.83 -11.98 -5.13
N ILE A 231 4.42 -10.80 -4.98
CA ILE A 231 5.20 -10.16 -6.03
C ILE A 231 6.58 -9.82 -5.48
N PHE A 232 7.62 -10.26 -6.17
CA PHE A 232 9.01 -9.96 -5.86
C PHE A 232 9.55 -8.88 -6.80
N LEU A 233 10.20 -7.88 -6.22
CA LEU A 233 10.93 -6.84 -6.95
C LEU A 233 12.40 -6.87 -6.52
N ASP A 234 13.30 -7.29 -7.39
CA ASP A 234 14.75 -7.35 -7.16
C ASP A 234 15.47 -6.54 -8.25
N HIS A 235 16.04 -5.37 -7.95
CA HIS A 235 16.01 -4.67 -6.67
C HIS A 235 15.63 -3.18 -6.85
N LEU A 236 15.14 -2.58 -5.77
CA LEU A 236 14.60 -1.23 -5.74
C LEU A 236 15.60 -0.13 -6.14
N SER A 237 16.90 -0.29 -5.89
CA SER A 237 17.91 0.74 -6.19
C SER A 237 18.04 1.05 -7.69
N ILE A 238 17.71 0.13 -8.58
CA ILE A 238 17.69 0.40 -10.04
C ILE A 238 16.59 1.41 -10.38
N LEU A 239 15.43 1.31 -9.74
CA LEU A 239 14.33 2.26 -9.92
C LEU A 239 14.70 3.66 -9.40
N LEU A 240 15.37 3.73 -8.26
CA LEU A 240 15.77 5.00 -7.67
C LEU A 240 16.88 5.70 -8.47
N SER A 241 17.79 4.96 -9.10
CA SER A 241 18.85 5.53 -9.94
C SER A 241 18.32 6.21 -11.23
N GLY A 242 17.12 5.85 -11.68
CA GLY A 242 16.44 6.51 -12.80
C GLY A 242 15.84 7.87 -12.42
N LEU A 243 15.53 8.12 -11.14
CA LEU A 243 14.99 9.39 -10.67
C LEU A 243 16.05 10.49 -10.54
N ASP A 244 17.30 10.12 -10.25
CA ASP A 244 18.41 11.09 -10.13
C ASP A 244 18.92 11.65 -11.49
N GLY A 245 18.39 11.16 -12.60
CA GLY A 245 18.79 11.55 -13.95
C GLY A 245 18.13 12.83 -14.50
N ASP A 246 17.03 13.28 -13.92
CA ASP A 246 16.22 14.41 -14.41
C ASP A 246 16.55 15.77 -13.77
N GLU A 247 17.51 15.82 -12.85
CA GLU A 247 17.98 17.07 -12.20
C GLU A 247 19.39 17.51 -12.71
N ARG A 248 19.68 17.37 -14.02
CA ARG A 248 20.88 17.98 -14.59
C ARG A 248 20.58 18.80 -15.83
#